data_0d97c678056c7c4bd3dc0bd21a797114
#
_entry.id   0d97c678056c7c4bd3dc0bd21a797114
#
_cell.length_a   1.000
_cell.length_b   1.000
_cell.length_c   1.000
_cell.angle_alpha   90.00
_cell.angle_beta   90.00
_cell.angle_gamma   90.00
#
_symmetry.space_group_name_H-M   'P 1'
#
loop_
_entity.id
_entity.type
_entity.pdbx_description
1 polymer ?
#
loop_
_entity_poly.entity_id
_entity_poly.type
_entity_poly.pdbx_seq_one_letter_code
_entity_poly.pdbx_strand_id
1 'polypeptide(L)'
;MEWREEAIILGVRRHGETSVVAELMTRTRGRHLGLVRGGRSRRQQPVLQPGNRVEANWRARLDEHLGTLTVEPLEMRAAAFMDSALALQGVQLLAAHIRLLPERDPHERLYDACLTMLPNLQDRRLAGGMMLGFELALLDELGLGLDLSACALTGAVEGLAYVSPRTGRAVTEAAGAPWADRLLPLPRCLVHDEAPGWSDMVDGFALTGHFLARNIWMPRGQGEPHSRGAFIAALERALRASAEA
;
A
#
# COMPACT_ATOMS: atom_id res chain seq x y z
N MET A 1 1.73 -6.96 -29.52
CA MET A 1 1.72 -7.47 -28.15
C MET A 1 0.31 -7.39 -27.60
N GLU A 2 -0.13 -8.42 -26.91
CA GLU A 2 -1.47 -8.48 -26.31
C GLU A 2 -1.43 -9.40 -25.09
N TRP A 3 -2.18 -9.02 -24.05
CA TRP A 3 -2.38 -9.86 -22.87
C TRP A 3 -3.76 -9.63 -22.25
N ARG A 4 -4.24 -10.62 -21.50
CA ARG A 4 -5.50 -10.59 -20.77
C ARG A 4 -5.27 -11.13 -19.37
N GLU A 5 -5.55 -10.31 -18.35
CA GLU A 5 -5.37 -10.66 -16.93
C GLU A 5 -6.41 -9.95 -16.06
N GLU A 6 -6.60 -10.49 -14.87
CA GLU A 6 -7.31 -9.77 -13.80
C GLU A 6 -6.42 -8.62 -13.28
N ALA A 7 -7.05 -7.49 -13.01
CA ALA A 7 -6.37 -6.29 -12.55
C ALA A 7 -7.18 -5.52 -11.51
N ILE A 8 -6.48 -4.76 -10.69
CA ILE A 8 -7.05 -3.80 -9.75
C ILE A 8 -6.85 -2.40 -10.34
N ILE A 9 -7.94 -1.62 -10.47
CA ILE A 9 -7.85 -0.22 -10.89
C ILE A 9 -7.19 0.60 -9.78
N LEU A 10 -6.09 1.30 -10.12
CA LEU A 10 -5.38 2.20 -9.21
C LEU A 10 -5.84 3.65 -9.39
N GLY A 11 -6.28 4.00 -10.59
CA GLY A 11 -6.77 5.32 -10.92
C GLY A 11 -6.93 5.57 -12.39
N VAL A 12 -7.45 6.74 -12.72
CA VAL A 12 -7.59 7.20 -14.11
C VAL A 12 -7.24 8.67 -14.23
N ARG A 13 -6.70 9.03 -15.39
CA ARG A 13 -6.51 10.45 -15.78
C ARG A 13 -7.18 10.72 -17.11
N ARG A 14 -7.75 11.90 -17.27
CA ARG A 14 -8.41 12.30 -18.52
C ARG A 14 -7.42 12.32 -19.68
N HIS A 15 -7.85 11.85 -20.83
CA HIS A 15 -7.09 11.89 -22.07
C HIS A 15 -8.03 12.24 -23.24
N GLY A 16 -7.88 13.46 -23.77
CA GLY A 16 -8.80 13.99 -24.77
C GLY A 16 -10.24 14.15 -24.23
N GLU A 17 -11.22 14.19 -25.14
CA GLU A 17 -12.61 14.48 -24.80
C GLU A 17 -13.34 13.29 -24.17
N THR A 18 -13.13 12.07 -24.66
CA THR A 18 -13.92 10.88 -24.30
C THR A 18 -13.11 9.78 -23.64
N SER A 19 -11.78 9.78 -23.80
CA SER A 19 -10.90 8.72 -23.32
C SER A 19 -10.29 9.04 -21.95
N VAL A 20 -9.72 8.00 -21.33
CA VAL A 20 -8.89 8.11 -20.15
C VAL A 20 -7.66 7.22 -20.29
N VAL A 21 -6.57 7.57 -19.63
CA VAL A 21 -5.49 6.62 -19.32
C VAL A 21 -5.82 6.00 -17.99
N ALA A 22 -6.07 4.70 -17.97
CA ALA A 22 -6.23 3.93 -16.76
C ALA A 22 -4.90 3.36 -16.30
N GLU A 23 -4.70 3.36 -15.01
CA GLU A 23 -3.59 2.75 -14.32
C GLU A 23 -4.13 1.59 -13.48
N LEU A 24 -3.50 0.45 -13.62
CA LEU A 24 -3.92 -0.78 -12.94
C LEU A 24 -2.71 -1.56 -12.44
N MET A 25 -2.97 -2.44 -11.47
CA MET A 25 -2.03 -3.44 -10.98
C MET A 25 -2.51 -4.81 -11.43
N THR A 26 -1.64 -5.56 -12.07
CA THR A 26 -1.85 -6.96 -12.44
C THR A 26 -0.85 -7.86 -11.71
N ARG A 27 -1.14 -9.14 -11.63
CA ARG A 27 -0.30 -10.08 -10.92
C ARG A 27 1.03 -10.31 -11.64
N THR A 28 0.99 -10.57 -12.96
CA THR A 28 2.17 -11.01 -13.73
C THR A 28 2.79 -9.91 -14.59
N ARG A 29 2.12 -8.75 -14.74
CA ARG A 29 2.61 -7.59 -15.49
C ARG A 29 2.86 -6.36 -14.62
N GLY A 30 2.67 -6.48 -13.30
CA GLY A 30 2.86 -5.39 -12.38
C GLY A 30 1.93 -4.20 -12.61
N ARG A 31 2.41 -3.01 -12.27
CA ARG A 31 1.72 -1.74 -12.52
C ARG A 31 1.77 -1.41 -14.00
N HIS A 32 0.61 -1.21 -14.62
CA HIS A 32 0.49 -1.00 -16.06
C HIS A 32 -0.47 0.11 -16.42
N LEU A 33 -0.17 0.85 -17.48
CA LEU A 33 -1.01 1.92 -18.00
C LEU A 33 -1.57 1.54 -19.38
N GLY A 34 -2.78 2.01 -19.67
CA GLY A 34 -3.37 1.84 -20.99
C GLY A 34 -4.47 2.84 -21.28
N LEU A 35 -4.66 3.14 -22.57
CA LEU A 35 -5.70 4.04 -23.06
C LEU A 35 -7.04 3.31 -23.13
N VAL A 36 -8.02 3.78 -22.35
CA VAL A 36 -9.41 3.31 -22.43
C VAL A 36 -10.21 4.30 -23.28
N ARG A 37 -10.55 3.88 -24.51
CA ARG A 37 -11.41 4.67 -25.39
C ARG A 37 -12.84 4.71 -24.84
N GLY A 38 -13.45 5.90 -24.84
CA GLY A 38 -14.79 6.07 -24.25
C GLY A 38 -14.84 5.87 -22.72
N GLY A 39 -13.71 5.87 -22.02
CA GLY A 39 -13.61 5.68 -20.57
C GLY A 39 -14.35 6.73 -19.74
N ARG A 40 -14.75 7.88 -20.36
CA ARG A 40 -15.58 8.92 -19.74
C ARG A 40 -17.09 8.68 -19.90
N SER A 41 -17.50 7.60 -20.58
CA SER A 41 -18.92 7.25 -20.74
C SER A 41 -19.53 6.88 -19.38
N ARG A 42 -20.85 7.10 -19.26
CA ARG A 42 -21.62 6.72 -18.04
C ARG A 42 -21.50 5.24 -17.71
N ARG A 43 -21.25 4.39 -18.70
CA ARG A 43 -21.06 2.94 -18.54
C ARG A 43 -19.68 2.62 -17.94
N GLN A 44 -18.62 3.31 -18.38
CA GLN A 44 -17.25 3.00 -18.00
C GLN A 44 -16.80 3.71 -16.71
N GLN A 45 -17.33 4.87 -16.39
CA GLN A 45 -16.94 5.62 -15.19
C GLN A 45 -17.07 4.81 -13.88
N PRO A 46 -18.15 4.06 -13.62
CA PRO A 46 -18.22 3.23 -12.41
C PRO A 46 -17.20 2.09 -12.39
N VAL A 47 -16.88 1.50 -13.55
CA VAL A 47 -15.94 0.38 -13.67
C VAL A 47 -14.50 0.84 -13.35
N LEU A 48 -14.15 2.03 -13.84
CA LEU A 48 -12.81 2.60 -13.77
C LEU A 48 -12.52 3.33 -12.44
N GLN A 49 -13.20 2.94 -11.35
CA GLN A 49 -12.94 3.51 -10.03
C GLN A 49 -11.83 2.75 -9.29
N PRO A 50 -10.96 3.44 -8.54
CA PRO A 50 -9.91 2.80 -7.75
C PRO A 50 -10.47 1.72 -6.81
N GLY A 51 -9.75 0.60 -6.72
CA GLY A 51 -10.12 -0.55 -5.89
C GLY A 51 -11.09 -1.54 -6.55
N ASN A 52 -11.68 -1.20 -7.71
CA ASN A 52 -12.44 -2.17 -8.48
C ASN A 52 -11.52 -3.22 -9.10
N ARG A 53 -11.97 -4.47 -9.14
CA ARG A 53 -11.32 -5.56 -9.86
C ARG A 53 -11.98 -5.75 -11.22
N VAL A 54 -11.15 -5.84 -12.24
CA VAL A 54 -11.57 -5.93 -13.64
C VAL A 54 -10.81 -7.04 -14.35
N GLU A 55 -11.39 -7.60 -15.40
CA GLU A 55 -10.66 -8.30 -16.42
C GLU A 55 -10.14 -7.25 -17.41
N ALA A 56 -8.84 -7.17 -17.56
CA ALA A 56 -8.15 -6.21 -18.41
C ALA A 56 -7.58 -6.90 -19.64
N ASN A 57 -7.89 -6.36 -20.82
CA ASN A 57 -7.27 -6.77 -22.07
C ASN A 57 -6.51 -5.56 -22.64
N TRP A 58 -5.18 -5.70 -22.69
CA TRP A 58 -4.27 -4.67 -23.20
C TRP A 58 -3.67 -5.11 -24.53
N ARG A 59 -3.55 -4.15 -25.46
CA ARG A 59 -2.97 -4.37 -26.79
C ARG A 59 -2.15 -3.20 -27.24
N ALA A 60 -0.93 -3.43 -27.73
CA ALA A 60 -0.08 -2.44 -28.36
C ALA A 60 0.74 -3.06 -29.51
N ARG A 61 1.33 -2.19 -30.33
CA ARG A 61 2.27 -2.65 -31.37
C ARG A 61 3.59 -3.09 -30.76
N LEU A 62 4.12 -2.31 -29.82
CA LEU A 62 5.33 -2.59 -29.05
C LEU A 62 5.01 -2.56 -27.57
N ASP A 63 5.78 -3.28 -26.79
CA ASP A 63 5.52 -3.43 -25.35
C ASP A 63 5.67 -2.12 -24.58
N GLU A 64 6.62 -1.28 -24.97
CA GLU A 64 6.86 0.04 -24.37
C GLU A 64 5.77 1.09 -24.67
N HIS A 65 4.87 0.82 -25.60
CA HIS A 65 3.78 1.74 -25.92
C HIS A 65 2.72 1.74 -24.81
N LEU A 66 2.01 2.88 -24.68
CA LEU A 66 0.87 3.01 -23.77
C LEU A 66 -0.21 1.92 -24.04
N GLY A 67 -0.40 1.59 -25.32
CA GLY A 67 -1.40 0.63 -25.75
C GLY A 67 -2.85 1.05 -25.54
N THR A 68 -3.75 0.22 -26.03
CA THR A 68 -5.20 0.33 -25.80
C THR A 68 -5.61 -0.71 -24.79
N LEU A 69 -6.44 -0.30 -23.83
CA LEU A 69 -6.95 -1.12 -22.76
C LEU A 69 -8.48 -1.21 -22.87
N THR A 70 -9.02 -2.41 -22.80
CA THR A 70 -10.43 -2.67 -22.56
C THR A 70 -10.58 -3.35 -21.21
N VAL A 71 -11.64 -2.99 -20.47
CA VAL A 71 -11.89 -3.54 -19.14
C VAL A 71 -13.32 -4.02 -19.02
N GLU A 72 -13.50 -5.17 -18.38
CA GLU A 72 -14.78 -5.75 -17.98
C GLU A 72 -14.83 -5.88 -16.45
N PRO A 73 -15.95 -5.49 -15.80
CA PRO A 73 -16.03 -5.53 -14.35
C PRO A 73 -16.07 -6.97 -13.84
N LEU A 74 -15.24 -7.28 -12.84
CA LEU A 74 -15.30 -8.52 -12.05
C LEU A 74 -15.90 -8.26 -10.67
N GLU A 75 -15.39 -7.24 -9.98
CA GLU A 75 -15.88 -6.84 -8.66
C GLU A 75 -15.92 -5.32 -8.52
N MET A 76 -17.08 -4.79 -8.17
CA MET A 76 -17.35 -3.35 -8.07
C MET A 76 -17.38 -2.93 -6.59
N ARG A 77 -16.22 -2.62 -5.99
CA ARG A 77 -16.08 -2.27 -4.58
C ARG A 77 -16.13 -0.76 -4.30
N ALA A 78 -15.86 0.05 -5.31
CA ALA A 78 -15.66 1.50 -5.14
C ALA A 78 -16.87 2.20 -4.48
N ALA A 79 -18.11 1.78 -4.76
CA ALA A 79 -19.29 2.35 -4.12
C ALA A 79 -19.26 2.14 -2.59
N ALA A 80 -18.90 0.93 -2.14
CA ALA A 80 -18.78 0.63 -0.71
C ALA A 80 -17.67 1.44 -0.03
N PHE A 81 -16.59 1.76 -0.73
CA PHE A 81 -15.52 2.59 -0.16
C PHE A 81 -15.95 4.04 0.05
N MET A 82 -16.91 4.56 -0.73
CA MET A 82 -17.42 5.93 -0.57
C MET A 82 -18.16 6.14 0.75
N ASP A 83 -18.71 5.09 1.33
CA ASP A 83 -19.44 5.13 2.59
C ASP A 83 -18.51 5.07 3.82
N SER A 84 -17.21 4.85 3.63
CA SER A 84 -16.21 4.73 4.68
C SER A 84 -14.98 5.61 4.39
N ALA A 85 -14.79 6.64 5.21
CA ALA A 85 -13.59 7.47 5.10
C ALA A 85 -12.30 6.65 5.24
N LEU A 86 -12.30 5.61 6.11
CA LEU A 86 -11.17 4.71 6.29
C LEU A 86 -10.86 3.93 5.00
N ALA A 87 -11.87 3.30 4.40
CA ALA A 87 -11.70 2.54 3.17
C ALA A 87 -11.32 3.45 1.98
N LEU A 88 -11.94 4.62 1.87
CA LEU A 88 -11.64 5.58 0.81
C LEU A 88 -10.17 6.04 0.88
N GLN A 89 -9.66 6.37 2.06
CA GLN A 89 -8.26 6.74 2.23
C GLN A 89 -7.33 5.54 2.07
N GLY A 90 -7.76 4.36 2.51
CA GLY A 90 -7.01 3.11 2.35
C GLY A 90 -6.76 2.74 0.90
N VAL A 91 -7.78 2.78 0.04
CA VAL A 91 -7.61 2.50 -1.40
C VAL A 91 -6.74 3.53 -2.10
N GLN A 92 -6.84 4.81 -1.71
CA GLN A 92 -5.98 5.87 -2.23
C GLN A 92 -4.52 5.69 -1.81
N LEU A 93 -4.30 5.28 -0.56
CA LEU A 93 -2.97 4.99 -0.04
C LEU A 93 -2.34 3.78 -0.73
N LEU A 94 -3.08 2.68 -0.89
CA LEU A 94 -2.63 1.52 -1.67
C LEU A 94 -2.19 1.92 -3.08
N ALA A 95 -3.00 2.71 -3.78
CA ALA A 95 -2.65 3.19 -5.11
C ALA A 95 -1.39 4.07 -5.09
N ALA A 96 -1.23 4.93 -4.08
CA ALA A 96 -0.04 5.77 -3.92
C ALA A 96 1.22 4.92 -3.67
N HIS A 97 1.12 3.87 -2.86
CA HIS A 97 2.23 2.95 -2.58
C HIS A 97 2.62 2.12 -3.81
N ILE A 98 1.66 1.57 -4.54
CA ILE A 98 1.93 0.81 -5.76
C ILE A 98 2.61 1.69 -6.82
N ARG A 99 2.34 3.00 -6.86
CA ARG A 99 3.04 3.95 -7.76
C ARG A 99 4.52 4.15 -7.42
N LEU A 100 4.99 3.69 -6.27
CA LEU A 100 6.42 3.68 -5.95
C LEU A 100 7.19 2.59 -6.70
N LEU A 101 6.48 1.53 -7.13
CA LEU A 101 7.03 0.43 -7.91
C LEU A 101 7.27 0.85 -9.37
N PRO A 102 8.27 0.26 -10.04
CA PRO A 102 8.45 0.41 -11.48
C PRO A 102 7.20 0.01 -12.27
N GLU A 103 7.02 0.63 -13.43
CA GLU A 103 5.97 0.21 -14.36
C GLU A 103 6.39 -1.10 -15.06
N ARG A 104 5.43 -2.02 -15.22
CA ARG A 104 5.62 -3.31 -15.89
C ARG A 104 6.58 -4.28 -15.20
N ASP A 105 6.79 -4.07 -13.93
CA ASP A 105 7.58 -4.96 -13.08
C ASP A 105 6.63 -5.78 -12.18
N PRO A 106 6.61 -7.11 -12.29
CA PRO A 106 5.73 -7.96 -11.48
C PRO A 106 6.10 -7.93 -10.00
N HIS A 107 5.07 -7.73 -9.16
CA HIS A 107 5.16 -7.81 -7.71
C HIS A 107 3.98 -8.63 -7.19
N GLU A 108 4.02 -9.94 -7.44
CA GLU A 108 2.89 -10.85 -7.18
C GLU A 108 2.45 -10.80 -5.70
N ARG A 109 3.40 -10.78 -4.78
CA ARG A 109 3.12 -10.72 -3.33
C ARG A 109 2.32 -9.47 -2.95
N LEU A 110 2.65 -8.31 -3.52
CA LEU A 110 1.91 -7.07 -3.27
C LEU A 110 0.54 -7.07 -3.95
N TYR A 111 0.42 -7.68 -5.13
CA TYR A 111 -0.87 -7.85 -5.78
C TYR A 111 -1.81 -8.72 -4.93
N ASP A 112 -1.33 -9.87 -4.44
CA ASP A 112 -2.09 -10.78 -3.58
C ASP A 112 -2.46 -10.11 -2.23
N ALA A 113 -1.56 -9.30 -1.68
CA ALA A 113 -1.85 -8.47 -0.50
C ALA A 113 -2.98 -7.46 -0.77
N CYS A 114 -2.99 -6.79 -1.93
CA CYS A 114 -4.09 -5.90 -2.31
C CYS A 114 -5.43 -6.64 -2.41
N LEU A 115 -5.46 -7.84 -3.01
CA LEU A 115 -6.68 -8.65 -3.10
C LEU A 115 -7.25 -8.99 -1.73
N THR A 116 -6.38 -9.29 -0.76
CA THR A 116 -6.76 -9.60 0.62
C THR A 116 -7.21 -8.34 1.38
N MET A 117 -6.55 -7.21 1.15
CA MET A 117 -6.83 -5.96 1.87
C MET A 117 -8.10 -5.26 1.43
N LEU A 118 -8.35 -5.17 0.11
CA LEU A 118 -9.45 -4.39 -0.45
C LEU A 118 -10.82 -4.71 0.17
N PRO A 119 -11.24 -5.98 0.36
CA PRO A 119 -12.51 -6.29 1.00
C PRO A 119 -12.56 -5.95 2.49
N ASN A 120 -11.40 -5.79 3.13
CA ASN A 120 -11.25 -5.57 4.59
C ASN A 120 -10.95 -4.12 4.97
N LEU A 121 -10.85 -3.19 4.01
CA LEU A 121 -10.50 -1.79 4.29
C LEU A 121 -11.56 -1.03 5.13
N GLN A 122 -12.79 -1.53 5.23
CA GLN A 122 -13.83 -0.96 6.08
C GLN A 122 -13.73 -1.46 7.53
N ASP A 123 -13.09 -2.59 7.76
CA ASP A 123 -12.92 -3.13 9.10
C ASP A 123 -11.75 -2.42 9.80
N ARG A 124 -12.09 -1.55 10.75
CA ARG A 124 -11.13 -0.77 11.53
C ARG A 124 -10.14 -1.63 12.33
N ARG A 125 -10.50 -2.89 12.64
CA ARG A 125 -9.63 -3.81 13.39
C ARG A 125 -8.56 -4.44 12.51
N LEU A 126 -8.88 -4.61 11.22
CA LEU A 126 -8.00 -5.25 10.25
C LEU A 126 -7.21 -4.23 9.40
N ALA A 127 -7.84 -3.15 8.98
CA ALA A 127 -7.30 -2.22 8.00
C ALA A 127 -5.93 -1.65 8.40
N GLY A 128 -5.75 -1.29 9.69
CA GLY A 128 -4.49 -0.74 10.19
C GLY A 128 -3.34 -1.73 10.11
N GLY A 129 -3.54 -2.95 10.66
CA GLY A 129 -2.52 -4.01 10.65
C GLY A 129 -2.18 -4.47 9.24
N MET A 130 -3.19 -4.60 8.37
CA MET A 130 -2.98 -4.96 6.96
C MET A 130 -2.20 -3.90 6.21
N MET A 131 -2.49 -2.60 6.42
CA MET A 131 -1.75 -1.51 5.78
C MET A 131 -0.31 -1.45 6.28
N LEU A 132 -0.07 -1.64 7.58
CA LEU A 132 1.28 -1.72 8.13
C LEU A 132 2.06 -2.89 7.52
N GLY A 133 1.44 -4.07 7.45
CA GLY A 133 2.03 -5.24 6.79
C GLY A 133 2.31 -4.99 5.30
N PHE A 134 1.43 -4.26 4.60
CA PHE A 134 1.65 -3.88 3.21
C PHE A 134 2.84 -2.91 3.05
N GLU A 135 2.99 -1.91 3.93
CA GLU A 135 4.14 -1.00 3.90
C GLU A 135 5.46 -1.73 4.15
N LEU A 136 5.49 -2.71 5.07
CA LEU A 136 6.66 -3.56 5.30
C LEU A 136 6.99 -4.42 4.07
N ALA A 137 5.98 -5.05 3.48
CA ALA A 137 6.16 -5.84 2.25
C ALA A 137 6.63 -4.97 1.07
N LEU A 138 6.13 -3.74 0.97
CA LEU A 138 6.58 -2.77 -0.04
C LEU A 138 8.05 -2.38 0.16
N LEU A 139 8.48 -2.13 1.40
CA LEU A 139 9.90 -1.87 1.70
C LEU A 139 10.76 -3.07 1.30
N ASP A 140 10.32 -4.28 1.58
CA ASP A 140 11.02 -5.51 1.22
C ASP A 140 11.17 -5.66 -0.31
N GLU A 141 10.07 -5.50 -1.06
CA GLU A 141 10.05 -5.53 -2.54
C GLU A 141 10.94 -4.45 -3.19
N LEU A 142 11.13 -3.33 -2.50
CA LEU A 142 12.02 -2.25 -2.94
C LEU A 142 13.50 -2.45 -2.51
N GLY A 143 13.83 -3.60 -1.89
CA GLY A 143 15.18 -3.91 -1.40
C GLY A 143 15.56 -3.14 -0.14
N LEU A 144 14.58 -2.64 0.61
CA LEU A 144 14.73 -1.83 1.82
C LEU A 144 14.14 -2.53 3.05
N GLY A 145 13.99 -3.85 2.98
CA GLY A 145 13.40 -4.67 4.04
C GLY A 145 14.09 -4.50 5.39
N LEU A 146 13.29 -4.58 6.45
CA LEU A 146 13.78 -4.49 7.81
C LEU A 146 14.20 -5.88 8.31
N ASP A 147 15.33 -5.97 9.01
CA ASP A 147 15.76 -7.19 9.68
C ASP A 147 15.35 -7.15 11.16
N LEU A 148 14.18 -7.72 11.42
CA LEU A 148 13.56 -7.79 12.74
C LEU A 148 13.77 -9.16 13.42
N SER A 149 14.60 -10.03 12.86
CA SER A 149 14.77 -11.41 13.32
C SER A 149 15.66 -11.54 14.56
N ALA A 150 16.66 -10.64 14.69
CA ALA A 150 17.63 -10.68 15.78
C ALA A 150 18.21 -9.30 16.08
N CYS A 151 18.67 -9.12 17.31
CA CYS A 151 19.36 -7.91 17.74
C CYS A 151 20.68 -7.71 16.98
N ALA A 152 20.84 -6.54 16.35
CA ALA A 152 22.05 -6.19 15.59
C ALA A 152 23.32 -6.14 16.44
N LEU A 153 23.21 -5.97 17.77
CA LEU A 153 24.35 -5.81 18.67
C LEU A 153 24.70 -7.11 19.41
N THR A 154 23.68 -7.90 19.78
CA THR A 154 23.87 -9.07 20.66
C THR A 154 23.57 -10.39 19.97
N GLY A 155 22.86 -10.37 18.83
CA GLY A 155 22.35 -11.57 18.17
C GLY A 155 21.14 -12.23 18.88
N ALA A 156 20.68 -11.66 19.99
CA ALA A 156 19.50 -12.19 20.70
C ALA A 156 18.24 -12.05 19.85
N VAL A 157 17.37 -13.08 19.90
CA VAL A 157 16.09 -13.11 19.17
C VAL A 157 14.90 -12.69 20.03
N GLU A 158 15.10 -12.61 21.34
CA GLU A 158 14.09 -12.19 22.32
C GLU A 158 14.38 -10.79 22.87
N GLY A 159 13.34 -10.12 23.40
CA GLY A 159 13.46 -8.80 24.01
C GLY A 159 13.76 -7.69 22.99
N LEU A 160 13.43 -7.88 21.72
CA LEU A 160 13.54 -6.87 20.68
C LEU A 160 12.52 -5.75 20.96
N ALA A 161 12.99 -4.50 21.04
CA ALA A 161 12.17 -3.35 21.42
C ALA A 161 12.38 -2.13 20.53
N TYR A 162 13.45 -2.10 19.76
CA TYR A 162 13.80 -0.96 18.92
C TYR A 162 14.26 -1.39 17.54
N VAL A 163 14.24 -0.43 16.60
CA VAL A 163 14.84 -0.55 15.26
C VAL A 163 15.81 0.59 15.04
N SER A 164 17.01 0.29 14.57
CA SER A 164 17.99 1.30 14.19
C SER A 164 17.50 2.09 12.96
N PRO A 165 17.30 3.41 13.05
CA PRO A 165 16.87 4.23 11.91
C PRO A 165 17.89 4.29 10.79
N ARG A 166 19.12 3.89 11.05
CA ARG A 166 20.21 3.87 10.07
C ARG A 166 20.25 2.57 9.28
N THR A 167 20.07 1.42 9.95
CA THR A 167 20.29 0.10 9.36
C THR A 167 19.03 -0.72 9.13
N GLY A 168 17.90 -0.34 9.72
CA GLY A 168 16.65 -1.12 9.65
C GLY A 168 16.69 -2.41 10.47
N ARG A 169 17.71 -2.60 11.34
CA ARG A 169 17.86 -3.82 12.14
C ARG A 169 17.34 -3.65 13.55
N ALA A 170 16.75 -4.72 14.06
CA ALA A 170 16.23 -4.74 15.42
C ALA A 170 17.34 -4.64 16.50
N VAL A 171 16.96 -4.10 17.66
CA VAL A 171 17.81 -3.96 18.84
C VAL A 171 17.00 -4.34 20.07
N THR A 172 17.59 -5.12 21.00
CA THR A 172 16.94 -5.46 22.27
C THR A 172 16.78 -4.24 23.17
N GLU A 173 15.83 -4.29 24.09
CA GLU A 173 15.60 -3.24 25.08
C GLU A 173 16.87 -2.90 25.86
N ALA A 174 17.54 -3.92 26.42
CA ALA A 174 18.74 -3.74 27.21
C ALA A 174 19.91 -3.12 26.42
N ALA A 175 20.14 -3.58 25.18
CA ALA A 175 21.24 -3.05 24.36
C ALA A 175 20.90 -1.67 23.78
N GLY A 176 19.63 -1.36 23.57
CA GLY A 176 19.15 -0.09 23.03
C GLY A 176 18.97 1.02 24.08
N ALA A 177 18.82 0.67 25.36
CA ALA A 177 18.53 1.63 26.43
C ALA A 177 19.39 2.91 26.43
N PRO A 178 20.73 2.86 26.20
CA PRO A 178 21.56 4.06 26.16
C PRO A 178 21.29 4.98 24.95
N TRP A 179 20.54 4.48 23.94
CA TRP A 179 20.28 5.14 22.65
C TRP A 179 18.79 5.25 22.34
N ALA A 180 17.92 4.99 23.32
CA ALA A 180 16.45 4.88 23.13
C ALA A 180 15.86 6.13 22.47
N ASP A 181 16.38 7.32 22.76
CA ASP A 181 16.01 8.60 22.16
C ASP A 181 16.34 8.74 20.66
N ARG A 182 17.21 7.85 20.15
CA ARG A 182 17.69 7.85 18.75
C ARG A 182 17.24 6.63 17.96
N LEU A 183 16.58 5.69 18.61
CA LEU A 183 16.06 4.47 18.02
C LEU A 183 14.55 4.62 17.75
N LEU A 184 14.05 3.88 16.77
CA LEU A 184 12.63 3.82 16.48
C LEU A 184 12.01 2.72 17.36
N PRO A 185 10.84 2.93 17.98
CA PRO A 185 10.12 1.87 18.66
C PRO A 185 9.81 0.71 17.70
N LEU A 186 9.97 -0.51 18.17
CA LEU A 186 9.55 -1.71 17.46
C LEU A 186 8.19 -2.15 17.98
N PRO A 187 7.11 -2.06 17.17
CA PRO A 187 5.79 -2.52 17.58
C PRO A 187 5.82 -3.99 18.00
N ARG A 188 5.18 -4.33 19.11
CA ARG A 188 5.14 -5.71 19.61
C ARG A 188 4.48 -6.68 18.65
N CYS A 189 3.45 -6.24 17.94
CA CYS A 189 2.76 -7.04 16.93
C CYS A 189 3.63 -7.47 15.73
N LEU A 190 4.81 -6.88 15.54
CA LEU A 190 5.75 -7.28 14.49
C LEU A 190 6.71 -8.41 14.92
N VAL A 191 6.81 -8.67 16.22
CA VAL A 191 7.72 -9.69 16.78
C VAL A 191 6.98 -10.73 17.63
N HIS A 192 5.70 -10.49 17.92
CA HIS A 192 4.81 -11.41 18.62
C HIS A 192 3.54 -11.63 17.80
N ASP A 193 2.96 -12.81 17.91
CA ASP A 193 1.67 -13.14 17.24
C ASP A 193 0.50 -12.56 18.06
N GLU A 194 0.46 -11.24 18.13
CA GLU A 194 -0.57 -10.48 18.84
C GLU A 194 -1.31 -9.56 17.88
N ALA A 195 -2.62 -9.41 18.09
CA ALA A 195 -3.38 -8.42 17.32
C ALA A 195 -2.90 -7.00 17.68
N PRO A 196 -2.59 -6.14 16.69
CA PRO A 196 -2.04 -4.82 16.94
C PRO A 196 -3.01 -3.90 17.67
N GLY A 197 -2.56 -3.27 18.74
CA GLY A 197 -3.23 -2.16 19.40
C GLY A 197 -2.98 -0.82 18.69
N TRP A 198 -3.66 0.25 19.15
CA TRP A 198 -3.44 1.58 18.58
C TRP A 198 -2.00 2.07 18.75
N SER A 199 -1.38 1.80 19.89
CA SER A 199 0.04 2.13 20.12
C SER A 199 0.95 1.46 19.10
N ASP A 200 0.74 0.15 18.84
CA ASP A 200 1.51 -0.59 17.82
C ASP A 200 1.32 0.02 16.42
N MET A 201 0.11 0.51 16.11
CA MET A 201 -0.15 1.18 14.82
C MET A 201 0.61 2.50 14.72
N VAL A 202 0.61 3.31 15.77
CA VAL A 202 1.34 4.60 15.81
C VAL A 202 2.84 4.35 15.59
N ASP A 203 3.43 3.44 16.38
CA ASP A 203 4.84 3.12 16.29
C ASP A 203 5.19 2.46 14.94
N GLY A 204 4.31 1.56 14.46
CA GLY A 204 4.49 0.89 13.17
C GLY A 204 4.46 1.85 11.98
N PHE A 205 3.51 2.77 11.93
CA PHE A 205 3.47 3.79 10.88
C PHE A 205 4.60 4.82 11.03
N ALA A 206 5.07 5.13 12.26
CA ALA A 206 6.26 5.94 12.44
C ALA A 206 7.51 5.23 11.91
N LEU A 207 7.64 3.92 12.18
CA LEU A 207 8.72 3.08 11.71
C LEU A 207 8.76 3.00 10.18
N THR A 208 7.68 2.55 9.54
CA THR A 208 7.62 2.41 8.07
C THR A 208 7.74 3.77 7.38
N GLY A 209 7.08 4.80 7.93
CA GLY A 209 7.16 6.18 7.43
C GLY A 209 8.58 6.74 7.43
N HIS A 210 9.39 6.44 8.46
CA HIS A 210 10.79 6.84 8.50
C HIS A 210 11.58 6.28 7.30
N PHE A 211 11.45 4.97 7.02
CA PHE A 211 12.20 4.33 5.94
C PHE A 211 11.67 4.72 4.56
N LEU A 212 10.36 4.84 4.39
CA LEU A 212 9.75 5.34 3.15
C LEU A 212 10.18 6.79 2.86
N ALA A 213 10.17 7.66 3.87
CA ALA A 213 10.61 9.05 3.72
C ALA A 213 12.09 9.12 3.33
N ARG A 214 12.95 8.49 4.12
CA ARG A 214 14.39 8.56 3.95
C ARG A 214 14.89 7.96 2.64
N ASN A 215 14.33 6.82 2.25
CA ASN A 215 14.91 6.01 1.17
C ASN A 215 14.15 6.17 -0.16
N ILE A 216 12.91 6.66 -0.13
CA ILE A 216 12.06 6.71 -1.33
C ILE A 216 11.59 8.13 -1.62
N TRP A 217 10.84 8.77 -0.69
CA TRP A 217 10.22 10.05 -0.99
C TRP A 217 11.24 11.19 -1.09
N MET A 218 12.11 11.34 -0.09
CA MET A 218 13.13 12.40 -0.10
C MET A 218 14.11 12.30 -1.27
N PRO A 219 14.69 11.12 -1.61
CA PRO A 219 15.55 10.98 -2.78
C PRO A 219 14.86 11.30 -4.11
N ARG A 220 13.53 11.11 -4.19
CA ARG A 220 12.72 11.44 -5.37
C ARG A 220 12.23 12.89 -5.38
N GLY A 221 12.60 13.71 -4.39
CA GLY A 221 12.09 15.07 -4.22
C GLY A 221 10.59 15.12 -3.91
N GLN A 222 10.04 14.06 -3.33
CA GLN A 222 8.64 13.91 -2.98
C GLN A 222 8.46 13.99 -1.45
N GLY A 223 7.28 14.42 -1.01
CA GLY A 223 6.85 14.28 0.37
C GLY A 223 6.02 13.01 0.59
N GLU A 224 5.68 12.77 1.85
CA GLU A 224 4.71 11.74 2.21
C GLU A 224 3.37 11.98 1.46
N PRO A 225 2.76 10.95 0.86
CA PRO A 225 1.49 11.11 0.17
C PRO A 225 0.39 11.52 1.17
N HIS A 226 -0.41 12.52 0.81
CA HIS A 226 -1.50 13.02 1.67
C HIS A 226 -2.45 11.91 2.13
N SER A 227 -2.70 10.91 1.29
CA SER A 227 -3.55 9.75 1.61
C SER A 227 -3.03 8.95 2.81
N ARG A 228 -1.72 8.97 3.11
CA ARG A 228 -1.15 8.24 4.24
C ARG A 228 -1.56 8.89 5.58
N GLY A 229 -1.30 10.15 5.77
CA GLY A 229 -1.75 10.87 6.96
C GLY A 229 -3.26 10.87 7.11
N ALA A 230 -4.00 10.99 5.99
CA ALA A 230 -5.46 10.93 5.98
C ALA A 230 -6.00 9.53 6.36
N PHE A 231 -5.34 8.44 5.94
CA PHE A 231 -5.68 7.07 6.34
C PHE A 231 -5.45 6.87 7.85
N ILE A 232 -4.28 7.24 8.37
CA ILE A 232 -3.94 7.11 9.80
C ILE A 232 -4.95 7.88 10.66
N ALA A 233 -5.28 9.11 10.27
CA ALA A 233 -6.27 9.91 10.99
C ALA A 233 -7.70 9.34 10.90
N ALA A 234 -8.07 8.71 9.77
CA ALA A 234 -9.36 8.02 9.64
C ALA A 234 -9.43 6.76 10.49
N LEU A 235 -8.32 5.99 10.56
CA LEU A 235 -8.19 4.82 11.40
C LEU A 235 -8.32 5.18 12.89
N GLU A 236 -7.62 6.22 13.33
CA GLU A 236 -7.70 6.71 14.71
C GLU A 236 -9.14 7.05 15.12
N ARG A 237 -9.83 7.83 14.27
CA ARG A 237 -11.23 8.20 14.53
C ARG A 237 -12.14 6.97 14.58
N ALA A 238 -11.96 6.01 13.68
CA ALA A 238 -12.76 4.78 13.62
C ALA A 238 -12.57 3.89 14.85
N LEU A 239 -11.34 3.84 15.42
CA LEU A 239 -11.03 3.08 16.62
C LEU A 239 -11.58 3.78 17.88
N ARG A 240 -11.44 5.11 18.00
CA ARG A 240 -12.00 5.88 19.14
C ARG A 240 -13.51 5.79 19.21
N ALA A 241 -14.22 5.94 18.11
CA ALA A 241 -15.68 5.84 18.05
C ALA A 241 -16.22 4.47 18.52
N SER A 242 -15.38 3.42 18.53
CA SER A 242 -15.79 2.09 19.04
C SER A 242 -15.48 1.88 20.51
N ALA A 243 -14.64 2.69 21.12
CA ALA A 243 -14.36 2.63 22.56
C ALA A 243 -15.42 3.36 23.38
N GLU A 244 -16.18 4.24 22.70
CA GLU A 244 -17.25 5.06 23.31
C GLU A 244 -18.67 4.45 23.12
N ALA A 245 -18.79 3.39 22.31
CA ALA A 245 -20.06 2.69 21.99
C ALA A 245 -20.19 1.36 22.76
#